data_a201d28f7f5c400fa1907f322d1db8f0
#
_entry.id   a201d28f7f5c400fa1907f322d1db8f0
#
_cell.length_a   1.000
_cell.length_b   1.000
_cell.length_c   1.000
_cell.angle_alpha   90.00
_cell.angle_beta   90.00
_cell.angle_gamma   90.00
#
_symmetry.space_group_name_H-M   'P 1'
#
loop_
_entity.id
_entity.type
_entity.pdbx_description
1 polymer ?
#
loop_
_entity_poly.entity_id
_entity_poly.type
_entity_poly.pdbx_seq_one_letter_code
_entity_poly.pdbx_strand_id
1 'polypeptide(L)'
;MRGIVLLSGGIDSPVAGYLMGRQGLELILVHFDNRPYTSDAEVDKALDLMKRLDKALGRTSKKIIVPHGRSQTELSRNCKRNMSCVLCRRMMFRVGERLAAKTGAGCLVTGESMGQVASQTLTNIYVEERATRLPVLRPVIGFDKVEIERIAKEIGTYEISTRPGLCCTIAPDKPSTYSKLDVAVEEESRVDIERLAEEEADGAKEIE
;
A
#
# COMPACT_ATOMS: atom_id res chain seq x y z
N MET A 1 -6.52 -17.40 -9.18
CA MET A 1 -7.13 -16.23 -8.48
C MET A 1 -6.20 -15.03 -8.66
N ARG A 2 -6.75 -13.83 -8.82
CA ARG A 2 -6.01 -12.56 -8.93
C ARG A 2 -6.01 -11.82 -7.61
N GLY A 3 -4.91 -11.13 -7.31
CA GLY A 3 -4.80 -10.27 -6.13
C GLY A 3 -4.10 -8.96 -6.43
N ILE A 4 -4.61 -7.87 -5.83
CA ILE A 4 -3.99 -6.55 -5.88
C ILE A 4 -2.92 -6.46 -4.81
N VAL A 5 -1.68 -6.27 -5.21
CA VAL A 5 -0.54 -6.05 -4.30
C VAL A 5 -0.32 -4.56 -4.15
N LEU A 6 -0.52 -4.02 -2.95
CA LEU A 6 -0.20 -2.63 -2.63
C LEU A 6 1.32 -2.50 -2.45
N LEU A 7 2.01 -2.14 -3.54
CA LEU A 7 3.46 -2.12 -3.60
C LEU A 7 3.98 -0.71 -3.27
N SER A 8 4.75 -0.61 -2.20
CA SER A 8 5.48 0.60 -1.80
C SER A 8 6.94 0.53 -2.24
N GLY A 9 7.70 1.63 -2.07
CA GLY A 9 9.15 1.64 -2.23
C GLY A 9 9.92 0.92 -1.12
N GLY A 10 9.25 0.41 -0.08
CA GLY A 10 9.85 -0.30 1.05
C GLY A 10 10.20 -1.75 0.75
N ILE A 11 10.88 -2.41 1.71
CA ILE A 11 11.39 -3.78 1.59
C ILE A 11 10.26 -4.82 1.65
N ASP A 12 9.23 -4.58 2.47
CA ASP A 12 8.27 -5.59 2.88
C ASP A 12 7.26 -5.93 1.79
N SER A 13 6.73 -4.92 1.07
CA SER A 13 5.66 -5.12 0.09
C SER A 13 6.10 -5.94 -1.14
N PRO A 14 7.33 -5.80 -1.68
CA PRO A 14 7.80 -6.70 -2.74
C PRO A 14 7.96 -8.15 -2.27
N VAL A 15 8.41 -8.36 -1.01
CA VAL A 15 8.52 -9.69 -0.41
C VAL A 15 7.13 -10.31 -0.26
N ALA A 16 6.15 -9.53 0.23
CA ALA A 16 4.77 -9.99 0.32
C ALA A 16 4.20 -10.40 -1.04
N GLY A 17 4.40 -9.59 -2.07
CA GLY A 17 4.03 -9.91 -3.45
C GLY A 17 4.70 -11.19 -3.96
N TYR A 18 6.01 -11.33 -3.72
CA TYR A 18 6.76 -12.53 -4.10
C TYR A 18 6.21 -13.80 -3.46
N LEU A 19 5.97 -13.79 -2.15
CA LEU A 19 5.44 -14.95 -1.42
C LEU A 19 4.08 -15.37 -1.98
N MET A 20 3.18 -14.42 -2.21
CA MET A 20 1.87 -14.72 -2.79
C MET A 20 1.97 -15.18 -4.25
N GLY A 21 2.87 -14.59 -5.01
CA GLY A 21 3.16 -15.01 -6.37
C GLY A 21 3.67 -16.47 -6.45
N ARG A 22 4.54 -16.85 -5.53
CA ARG A 22 5.04 -18.24 -5.39
C ARG A 22 3.93 -19.24 -5.04
N GLN A 23 2.88 -18.79 -4.35
CA GLN A 23 1.69 -19.61 -4.05
C GLN A 23 0.69 -19.64 -5.21
N GLY A 24 1.03 -19.12 -6.38
CA GLY A 24 0.19 -19.18 -7.58
C GLY A 24 -0.84 -18.06 -7.70
N LEU A 25 -0.79 -17.02 -6.87
CA LEU A 25 -1.63 -15.83 -7.05
C LEU A 25 -1.17 -15.04 -8.28
N GLU A 26 -2.08 -14.74 -9.20
CA GLU A 26 -1.83 -13.83 -10.32
C GLU A 26 -1.81 -12.40 -9.76
N LEU A 27 -0.68 -11.71 -9.88
CA LEU A 27 -0.47 -10.41 -9.25
C LEU A 27 -0.87 -9.26 -10.15
N ILE A 28 -1.53 -8.27 -9.55
CA ILE A 28 -1.71 -6.93 -10.09
C ILE A 28 -0.97 -6.00 -9.14
N LEU A 29 0.15 -5.43 -9.60
CA LEU A 29 1.02 -4.59 -8.79
C LEU A 29 0.53 -3.15 -8.84
N VAL A 30 0.16 -2.59 -7.71
CA VAL A 30 -0.41 -1.25 -7.60
C VAL A 30 0.48 -0.39 -6.71
N HIS A 31 0.96 0.72 -7.25
CA HIS A 31 1.67 1.75 -6.50
C HIS A 31 0.82 3.02 -6.38
N PHE A 32 0.73 3.55 -5.17
CA PHE A 32 0.06 4.81 -4.89
C PHE A 32 1.07 5.96 -4.94
N ASP A 33 0.97 6.78 -5.97
CA ASP A 33 1.81 7.96 -6.18
C ASP A 33 1.37 9.09 -5.24
N ASN A 34 2.15 9.31 -4.19
CA ASN A 34 1.86 10.29 -3.15
C ASN A 34 2.40 11.70 -3.48
N ARG A 35 2.87 11.98 -4.71
CA ARG A 35 3.32 13.33 -5.05
C ARG A 35 2.20 14.36 -4.88
N PRO A 36 2.51 15.56 -4.36
CA PRO A 36 3.84 16.14 -4.12
C PRO A 36 4.49 15.80 -2.77
N TYR A 37 3.94 14.90 -1.97
CA TYR A 37 4.43 14.56 -0.61
C TYR A 37 5.55 13.54 -0.60
N THR A 38 5.87 12.96 -1.73
CA THR A 38 7.06 12.15 -2.00
C THR A 38 7.76 12.67 -3.25
N SER A 39 8.96 12.18 -3.55
CA SER A 39 9.70 12.57 -4.75
C SER A 39 9.41 11.65 -5.94
N ASP A 40 9.80 12.08 -7.15
CA ASP A 40 9.78 11.23 -8.35
C ASP A 40 10.59 9.94 -8.15
N ALA A 41 11.68 10.00 -7.40
CA ALA A 41 12.52 8.84 -7.07
C ALA A 41 11.76 7.71 -6.37
N GLU A 42 10.67 8.00 -5.62
CA GLU A 42 9.84 6.96 -5.01
C GLU A 42 8.99 6.22 -6.06
N VAL A 43 8.50 6.92 -7.06
CA VAL A 43 7.77 6.31 -8.19
C VAL A 43 8.73 5.45 -9.01
N ASP A 44 9.90 5.97 -9.36
CA ASP A 44 10.93 5.22 -10.10
C ASP A 44 11.36 3.95 -9.34
N LYS A 45 11.54 4.07 -8.03
CA LYS A 45 11.85 2.94 -7.15
C LYS A 45 10.75 1.88 -7.20
N ALA A 46 9.49 2.28 -7.12
CA ALA A 46 8.35 1.36 -7.19
C ALA A 46 8.29 0.64 -8.56
N LEU A 47 8.56 1.35 -9.65
CA LEU A 47 8.63 0.77 -10.99
C LEU A 47 9.75 -0.27 -11.12
N ASP A 48 10.93 0.03 -10.61
CA ASP A 48 12.05 -0.91 -10.58
C ASP A 48 11.74 -2.15 -9.75
N LEU A 49 11.06 -1.99 -8.60
CA LEU A 49 10.62 -3.10 -7.76
C LEU A 49 9.60 -3.97 -8.47
N MET A 50 8.65 -3.39 -9.20
CA MET A 50 7.66 -4.14 -10.00
C MET A 50 8.36 -5.00 -11.08
N LYS A 51 9.29 -4.40 -11.84
CA LYS A 51 10.08 -5.11 -12.86
C LYS A 51 10.94 -6.21 -12.24
N ARG A 52 11.56 -5.93 -11.09
CA ARG A 52 12.39 -6.91 -10.38
C ARG A 52 11.58 -8.09 -9.85
N LEU A 53 10.38 -7.83 -9.34
CA LEU A 53 9.45 -8.84 -8.87
C LEU A 53 9.00 -9.77 -10.00
N ASP A 54 8.63 -9.21 -11.16
CA ASP A 54 8.31 -9.98 -12.36
C ASP A 54 9.45 -10.92 -12.76
N LYS A 55 10.69 -10.39 -12.76
CA LYS A 55 11.88 -11.19 -13.06
C LYS A 55 12.10 -12.32 -12.04
N ALA A 56 11.89 -12.06 -10.76
CA ALA A 56 12.04 -13.05 -9.70
C ALA A 56 10.96 -14.16 -9.77
N LEU A 57 9.77 -13.83 -10.27
CA LEU A 57 8.68 -14.79 -10.45
C LEU A 57 8.67 -15.46 -11.83
N GLY A 58 9.53 -15.00 -12.77
CA GLY A 58 9.57 -15.51 -14.15
C GLY A 58 8.30 -15.26 -14.95
N ARG A 59 7.56 -14.20 -14.64
CA ARG A 59 6.30 -13.83 -15.31
C ARG A 59 6.07 -12.33 -15.27
N THR A 60 5.22 -11.83 -16.18
CA THR A 60 4.81 -10.42 -16.24
C THR A 60 3.50 -10.22 -15.49
N SER A 61 3.47 -9.24 -14.59
CA SER A 61 2.30 -8.81 -13.85
C SER A 61 1.71 -7.53 -14.47
N LYS A 62 0.41 -7.34 -14.34
CA LYS A 62 -0.22 -6.05 -14.61
C LYS A 62 0.27 -5.03 -13.60
N LYS A 63 0.66 -3.83 -14.06
CA LYS A 63 1.22 -2.76 -13.22
C LYS A 63 0.33 -1.52 -13.32
N ILE A 64 0.00 -0.93 -12.19
CA ILE A 64 -0.90 0.22 -12.10
C ILE A 64 -0.28 1.27 -11.17
N ILE A 65 -0.28 2.53 -11.63
CA ILE A 65 0.03 3.70 -10.80
C ILE A 65 -1.26 4.44 -10.52
N VAL A 66 -1.51 4.71 -9.25
CA VAL A 66 -2.70 5.43 -8.76
C VAL A 66 -2.28 6.81 -8.27
N PRO A 67 -2.87 7.91 -8.78
CA PRO A 67 -2.59 9.25 -8.29
C PRO A 67 -3.25 9.46 -6.91
N HIS A 68 -2.46 9.49 -5.83
CA HIS A 68 -2.96 9.51 -4.45
C HIS A 68 -2.75 10.86 -3.73
N GLY A 69 -1.95 11.76 -4.31
CA GLY A 69 -1.59 13.04 -3.66
C GLY A 69 -2.78 13.95 -3.34
N ARG A 70 -3.84 13.92 -4.16
CA ARG A 70 -5.04 14.73 -3.92
C ARG A 70 -5.78 14.28 -2.67
N SER A 71 -6.05 12.99 -2.52
CA SER A 71 -6.69 12.46 -1.32
C SER A 71 -5.85 12.70 -0.07
N GLN A 72 -4.54 12.58 -0.17
CA GLN A 72 -3.61 12.94 0.91
C GLN A 72 -3.78 14.42 1.32
N THR A 73 -3.92 15.31 0.35
CA THR A 73 -4.16 16.75 0.62
C THR A 73 -5.48 16.96 1.36
N GLU A 74 -6.57 16.38 0.88
CA GLU A 74 -7.89 16.52 1.48
C GLU A 74 -7.93 15.94 2.90
N LEU A 75 -7.39 14.74 3.10
CA LEU A 75 -7.32 14.10 4.41
C LEU A 75 -6.46 14.91 5.38
N SER A 76 -5.31 15.42 4.96
CA SER A 76 -4.40 16.17 5.84
C SER A 76 -4.96 17.53 6.27
N ARG A 77 -5.80 18.16 5.45
CA ARG A 77 -6.41 19.47 5.73
C ARG A 77 -7.63 19.36 6.63
N ASN A 78 -8.40 18.30 6.51
CA ASN A 78 -9.71 18.18 7.12
C ASN A 78 -9.77 17.20 8.31
N CYS A 79 -8.80 16.29 8.43
CA CYS A 79 -8.81 15.25 9.43
C CYS A 79 -7.68 15.41 10.46
N LYS A 80 -7.80 14.73 11.58
CA LYS A 80 -6.76 14.75 12.64
C LYS A 80 -5.42 14.23 12.12
N ARG A 81 -4.37 15.05 12.29
CA ARG A 81 -3.03 14.75 11.76
C ARG A 81 -2.46 13.41 12.25
N ASN A 82 -2.68 13.05 13.51
CA ASN A 82 -2.19 11.78 14.05
C ASN A 82 -2.87 10.54 13.42
N MET A 83 -4.01 10.72 12.77
CA MET A 83 -4.74 9.66 12.05
C MET A 83 -4.32 9.53 10.58
N SER A 84 -3.48 10.43 10.04
CA SER A 84 -3.17 10.52 8.61
C SER A 84 -2.73 9.18 8.01
N CYS A 85 -1.86 8.40 8.69
CA CYS A 85 -1.40 7.12 8.15
C CYS A 85 -2.52 6.08 8.07
N VAL A 86 -3.39 6.02 9.09
CA VAL A 86 -4.53 5.10 9.13
C VAL A 86 -5.55 5.46 8.04
N LEU A 87 -5.89 6.74 7.92
CA LEU A 87 -6.84 7.23 6.91
C LEU A 87 -6.31 7.05 5.47
N CYS A 88 -5.00 7.30 5.27
CA CYS A 88 -4.31 7.03 4.01
C CYS A 88 -4.43 5.54 3.62
N ARG A 89 -4.15 4.63 4.55
CA ARG A 89 -4.25 3.18 4.31
C ARG A 89 -5.70 2.76 4.01
N ARG A 90 -6.66 3.30 4.75
CA ARG A 90 -8.08 3.07 4.51
C ARG A 90 -8.50 3.52 3.11
N MET A 91 -8.02 4.69 2.65
CA MET A 91 -8.23 5.15 1.27
C MET A 91 -7.63 4.18 0.25
N MET A 92 -6.38 3.74 0.45
CA MET A 92 -5.74 2.75 -0.43
C MET A 92 -6.56 1.45 -0.53
N PHE A 93 -7.18 0.99 0.56
CA PHE A 93 -8.02 -0.21 0.53
C PHE A 93 -9.31 0.01 -0.24
N ARG A 94 -9.98 1.17 -0.09
CA ARG A 94 -11.18 1.54 -0.88
C ARG A 94 -10.87 1.59 -2.38
N VAL A 95 -9.76 2.22 -2.74
CA VAL A 95 -9.29 2.28 -4.14
C VAL A 95 -8.91 0.90 -4.65
N GLY A 96 -8.21 0.12 -3.83
CA GLY A 96 -7.85 -1.27 -4.14
C GLY A 96 -9.08 -2.14 -4.42
N GLU A 97 -10.17 -1.98 -3.66
CA GLU A 97 -11.43 -2.69 -3.90
C GLU A 97 -12.08 -2.30 -5.24
N ARG A 98 -12.06 -1.01 -5.61
CA ARG A 98 -12.55 -0.53 -6.92
C ARG A 98 -11.70 -1.07 -8.07
N LEU A 99 -10.38 -1.06 -7.93
CA LEU A 99 -9.48 -1.66 -8.90
C LEU A 99 -9.68 -3.18 -9.02
N ALA A 100 -9.95 -3.84 -7.90
CA ALA A 100 -10.26 -5.27 -7.89
C ALA A 100 -11.53 -5.58 -8.70
N ALA A 101 -12.59 -4.77 -8.54
CA ALA A 101 -13.80 -4.90 -9.35
C ALA A 101 -13.53 -4.71 -10.84
N LYS A 102 -12.67 -3.73 -11.22
CA LYS A 102 -12.29 -3.48 -12.62
C LYS A 102 -11.39 -4.57 -13.23
N THR A 103 -10.62 -5.29 -12.42
CA THR A 103 -9.60 -6.25 -12.88
C THR A 103 -9.95 -7.71 -12.59
N GLY A 104 -11.04 -7.97 -11.88
CA GLY A 104 -11.45 -9.31 -11.47
C GLY A 104 -10.56 -9.90 -10.37
N ALA A 105 -9.91 -9.07 -9.55
CA ALA A 105 -9.15 -9.52 -8.39
C ALA A 105 -10.09 -9.84 -7.20
N GLY A 106 -9.72 -10.84 -6.41
CA GLY A 106 -10.54 -11.30 -5.28
C GLY A 106 -9.94 -10.98 -3.90
N CYS A 107 -8.78 -10.35 -3.83
CA CYS A 107 -8.12 -10.01 -2.56
C CYS A 107 -7.15 -8.84 -2.73
N LEU A 108 -6.81 -8.20 -1.61
CA LEU A 108 -5.69 -7.27 -1.48
C LEU A 108 -4.51 -7.99 -0.81
N VAL A 109 -3.29 -7.58 -1.14
CA VAL A 109 -2.05 -8.07 -0.51
C VAL A 109 -1.26 -6.88 -0.03
N THR A 110 -0.82 -6.90 1.22
CA THR A 110 -0.01 -5.83 1.82
C THR A 110 1.28 -6.39 2.43
N GLY A 111 2.30 -5.52 2.52
CA GLY A 111 3.58 -5.84 3.18
C GLY A 111 3.60 -5.42 4.65
N GLU A 112 2.47 -5.44 5.35
CA GLU A 112 2.42 -5.11 6.77
C GLU A 112 3.12 -6.18 7.59
N SER A 113 4.06 -5.74 8.45
CA SER A 113 4.76 -6.56 9.43
C SER A 113 4.52 -5.97 10.81
N MET A 114 4.00 -6.79 11.73
CA MET A 114 3.52 -6.34 13.02
C MET A 114 4.65 -5.78 13.89
N GLY A 115 4.46 -4.57 14.43
CA GLY A 115 5.39 -3.96 15.41
C GLY A 115 6.64 -3.33 14.81
N GLN A 116 6.86 -3.36 13.49
CA GLN A 116 8.02 -2.72 12.86
C GLN A 116 7.84 -1.21 12.66
N VAL A 117 6.62 -0.75 12.47
CA VAL A 117 6.28 0.67 12.33
C VAL A 117 5.17 1.03 13.32
N ALA A 118 5.22 2.22 13.89
CA ALA A 118 4.27 2.69 14.91
C ALA A 118 2.80 2.59 14.48
N SER A 119 2.50 2.70 13.19
CA SER A 119 1.14 2.56 12.64
C SER A 119 0.71 1.09 12.42
N GLN A 120 1.62 0.13 12.41
CA GLN A 120 1.31 -1.30 12.16
C GLN A 120 1.04 -2.05 13.47
N THR A 121 0.06 -1.59 14.22
CA THR A 121 -0.47 -2.26 15.43
C THR A 121 -1.72 -3.08 15.06
N LEU A 122 -2.05 -4.08 15.88
CA LEU A 122 -3.26 -4.89 15.66
C LEU A 122 -4.53 -4.05 15.58
N THR A 123 -4.63 -3.02 16.43
CA THR A 123 -5.80 -2.11 16.44
C THR A 123 -5.89 -1.29 15.16
N ASN A 124 -4.76 -0.76 14.67
CA ASN A 124 -4.73 -0.01 13.43
C ASN A 124 -5.05 -0.91 12.21
N ILE A 125 -4.42 -2.08 12.14
CA ILE A 125 -4.69 -3.09 11.09
C ILE A 125 -6.18 -3.44 11.06
N TYR A 126 -6.80 -3.67 12.22
CA TYR A 126 -8.24 -3.91 12.31
C TYR A 126 -9.07 -2.73 11.76
N VAL A 127 -8.74 -1.49 12.16
CA VAL A 127 -9.44 -0.30 11.70
C VAL A 127 -9.24 -0.08 10.19
N GLU A 128 -8.04 -0.30 9.69
CA GLU A 128 -7.70 -0.15 8.27
C GLU A 128 -8.49 -1.14 7.40
N GLU A 129 -8.54 -2.40 7.79
CA GLU A 129 -9.22 -3.47 7.05
C GLU A 129 -10.73 -3.26 6.93
N ARG A 130 -11.37 -2.55 7.87
CA ARG A 130 -12.80 -2.19 7.81
C ARG A 130 -13.16 -1.22 6.67
N ALA A 131 -12.19 -0.72 5.92
CA ALA A 131 -12.42 0.10 4.74
C ALA A 131 -12.65 -0.70 3.44
N THR A 132 -12.52 -2.02 3.47
CA THR A 132 -12.77 -2.90 2.33
C THR A 132 -13.58 -4.14 2.74
N ARG A 133 -14.27 -4.74 1.78
CA ARG A 133 -14.96 -6.02 1.93
C ARG A 133 -14.12 -7.19 1.43
N LEU A 134 -13.03 -6.90 0.72
CA LEU A 134 -12.13 -7.93 0.21
C LEU A 134 -11.24 -8.49 1.33
N PRO A 135 -10.89 -9.77 1.28
CA PRO A 135 -9.84 -10.31 2.12
C PRO A 135 -8.52 -9.55 1.93
N VAL A 136 -7.85 -9.18 3.03
CA VAL A 136 -6.54 -8.54 3.02
C VAL A 136 -5.50 -9.57 3.49
N LEU A 137 -4.67 -10.01 2.56
CA LEU A 137 -3.61 -10.99 2.81
C LEU A 137 -2.34 -10.26 3.27
N ARG A 138 -1.75 -10.73 4.36
CA ARG A 138 -0.56 -10.16 5.00
C ARG A 138 0.52 -11.23 5.17
N PRO A 139 1.15 -11.67 4.07
CA PRO A 139 2.04 -12.85 4.11
C PRO A 139 3.29 -12.66 4.98
N VAL A 140 3.65 -11.42 5.33
CA VAL A 140 4.82 -11.11 6.16
C VAL A 140 4.46 -10.61 7.56
N ILE A 141 3.20 -10.73 7.98
CA ILE A 141 2.71 -10.14 9.24
C ILE A 141 3.45 -10.62 10.49
N GLY A 142 3.90 -11.86 10.49
CA GLY A 142 4.64 -12.48 11.60
C GLY A 142 6.15 -12.64 11.34
N PHE A 143 6.67 -12.11 10.24
CA PHE A 143 8.10 -12.20 9.91
C PHE A 143 8.88 -11.14 10.68
N ASP A 144 10.07 -11.49 11.13
CA ASP A 144 11.00 -10.51 11.64
C ASP A 144 11.71 -9.77 10.49
N LYS A 145 12.42 -8.68 10.84
CA LYS A 145 13.10 -7.85 9.85
C LYS A 145 14.19 -8.61 9.10
N VAL A 146 14.91 -9.50 9.78
CA VAL A 146 16.02 -10.27 9.20
C VAL A 146 15.49 -11.28 8.19
N GLU A 147 14.36 -11.90 8.46
CA GLU A 147 13.69 -12.83 7.54
C GLU A 147 13.26 -12.11 6.25
N ILE A 148 12.62 -10.94 6.39
CA ILE A 148 12.18 -10.14 5.24
C ILE A 148 13.38 -9.66 4.41
N GLU A 149 14.44 -9.14 5.06
CA GLU A 149 15.66 -8.70 4.39
C GLU A 149 16.36 -9.85 3.64
N ARG A 150 16.39 -11.03 4.24
CA ARG A 150 16.98 -12.22 3.58
C ARG A 150 16.27 -12.55 2.28
N ILE A 151 14.93 -12.59 2.30
CA ILE A 151 14.13 -12.86 1.10
C ILE A 151 14.29 -11.72 0.09
N ALA A 152 14.29 -10.46 0.54
CA ALA A 152 14.47 -9.31 -0.34
C ALA A 152 15.83 -9.34 -1.07
N LYS A 153 16.91 -9.77 -0.39
CA LYS A 153 18.24 -9.98 -0.98
C LYS A 153 18.24 -11.13 -1.98
N GLU A 154 17.62 -12.24 -1.64
CA GLU A 154 17.48 -13.43 -2.52
C GLU A 154 16.77 -13.07 -3.84
N ILE A 155 15.68 -12.32 -3.77
CA ILE A 155 14.92 -11.92 -4.97
C ILE A 155 15.47 -10.65 -5.64
N GLY A 156 16.49 -9.99 -5.06
CA GLY A 156 17.18 -8.79 -5.56
C GLY A 156 16.37 -7.52 -5.51
N THR A 157 15.42 -7.41 -4.57
CA THR A 157 14.64 -6.17 -4.34
C THR A 157 15.25 -5.29 -3.25
N TYR A 158 16.18 -5.84 -2.43
CA TYR A 158 16.75 -5.15 -1.28
C TYR A 158 17.48 -3.87 -1.69
N GLU A 159 18.42 -3.93 -2.65
CA GLU A 159 19.23 -2.80 -3.10
C GLU A 159 18.36 -1.70 -3.74
N ILE A 160 17.23 -2.09 -4.36
CA ILE A 160 16.29 -1.11 -4.92
C ILE A 160 15.55 -0.41 -3.78
N SER A 161 15.01 -1.17 -2.83
CA SER A 161 14.23 -0.63 -1.71
C SER A 161 15.05 0.28 -0.78
N THR A 162 16.36 0.02 -0.65
CA THR A 162 17.27 0.79 0.22
C THR A 162 17.86 2.04 -0.45
N ARG A 163 17.55 2.31 -1.73
CA ARG A 163 17.94 3.56 -2.40
C ARG A 163 17.38 4.76 -1.63
N PRO A 164 18.10 5.88 -1.59
CA PRO A 164 17.59 7.11 -1.00
C PRO A 164 16.24 7.51 -1.60
N GLY A 165 15.35 8.00 -0.78
CA GLY A 165 14.04 8.49 -1.19
C GLY A 165 13.43 9.38 -0.12
N LEU A 166 12.49 10.22 -0.49
CA LEU A 166 11.80 11.10 0.44
C LEU A 166 10.63 10.34 1.07
N CYS A 167 10.69 10.13 2.39
CA CYS A 167 9.53 9.67 3.13
C CYS A 167 8.35 10.64 2.97
N CYS A 168 7.14 10.13 3.06
CA CYS A 168 5.93 10.94 2.96
C CYS A 168 5.94 12.10 3.97
N THR A 169 6.00 13.35 3.47
CA THR A 169 6.13 14.57 4.31
C THR A 169 4.87 14.91 5.09
N ILE A 170 3.73 14.28 4.77
CA ILE A 170 2.47 14.40 5.51
C ILE A 170 2.44 13.50 6.76
N ALA A 171 3.33 12.50 6.84
CA ALA A 171 3.37 11.60 7.98
C ALA A 171 3.50 12.39 9.29
N PRO A 172 2.71 12.08 10.32
CA PRO A 172 2.75 12.80 11.58
C PRO A 172 3.97 12.39 12.41
N ASP A 173 4.52 13.32 13.19
CA ASP A 173 5.62 13.02 14.12
C ASP A 173 5.21 11.99 15.20
N LYS A 174 3.91 12.00 15.57
CA LYS A 174 3.31 11.07 16.53
C LYS A 174 2.07 10.41 15.92
N PRO A 175 2.26 9.34 15.11
CA PRO A 175 1.13 8.61 14.55
C PRO A 175 0.34 7.90 15.63
N SER A 176 -0.96 7.74 15.41
CA SER A 176 -1.80 6.93 16.29
C SER A 176 -1.32 5.48 16.29
N THR A 177 -1.07 4.93 17.45
CA THR A 177 -0.74 3.52 17.67
C THR A 177 -1.95 2.71 18.15
N TYR A 178 -3.04 3.42 18.48
CA TYR A 178 -4.28 2.84 18.98
C TYR A 178 -5.46 3.61 18.38
N SER A 179 -5.85 3.27 17.18
CA SER A 179 -6.98 3.88 16.51
C SER A 179 -8.28 3.12 16.82
N LYS A 180 -9.40 3.87 16.87
CA LYS A 180 -10.74 3.31 17.01
C LYS A 180 -11.50 3.47 15.70
N LEU A 181 -12.35 2.50 15.36
CA LEU A 181 -13.09 2.51 14.11
C LEU A 181 -14.10 3.67 14.02
N ASP A 182 -14.81 3.95 15.11
CA ASP A 182 -15.76 5.06 15.22
C ASP A 182 -15.07 6.41 14.96
N VAL A 183 -13.89 6.61 15.53
CA VAL A 183 -13.07 7.81 15.30
C VAL A 183 -12.61 7.90 13.85
N ALA A 184 -12.16 6.80 13.26
CA ALA A 184 -11.72 6.81 11.85
C ALA A 184 -12.89 7.13 10.90
N VAL A 185 -14.07 6.59 11.14
CA VAL A 185 -15.28 6.88 10.36
C VAL A 185 -15.74 8.35 10.56
N GLU A 186 -15.67 8.87 11.78
CA GLU A 186 -15.96 10.29 12.05
C GLU A 186 -14.99 11.22 11.29
N GLU A 187 -13.68 10.92 11.30
CA GLU A 187 -12.71 11.71 10.55
C GLU A 187 -12.95 11.62 9.04
N GLU A 188 -13.26 10.44 8.50
CA GLU A 188 -13.58 10.25 7.08
C GLU A 188 -14.85 11.04 6.66
N SER A 189 -15.81 11.24 7.56
CA SER A 189 -17.05 12.00 7.24
C SER A 189 -16.80 13.50 6.98
N ARG A 190 -15.60 14.00 7.25
CA ARG A 190 -15.21 15.40 6.98
C ARG A 190 -14.81 15.65 5.55
N VAL A 191 -14.68 14.60 4.75
CA VAL A 191 -14.35 14.62 3.33
C VAL A 191 -15.31 13.73 2.55
N ASP A 192 -15.45 13.96 1.26
CA ASP A 192 -16.20 13.05 0.39
C ASP A 192 -15.32 11.86 0.01
N ILE A 193 -15.22 10.89 0.95
CA ILE A 193 -14.30 9.75 0.87
C ILE A 193 -14.60 8.84 -0.33
N GLU A 194 -15.89 8.67 -0.67
CA GLU A 194 -16.30 7.79 -1.77
C GLU A 194 -15.96 8.43 -3.13
N ARG A 195 -16.22 9.73 -3.29
CA ARG A 195 -15.84 10.48 -4.49
C ARG A 195 -14.32 10.48 -4.69
N LEU A 196 -13.54 10.72 -3.63
CA LEU A 196 -12.07 10.68 -3.71
C LEU A 196 -11.56 9.30 -4.13
N ALA A 197 -12.12 8.24 -3.58
CA ALA A 197 -11.73 6.88 -3.93
C ALA A 197 -12.10 6.51 -5.38
N GLU A 198 -13.25 7.01 -5.89
CA GLU A 198 -13.64 6.81 -7.29
C GLU A 198 -12.71 7.56 -8.24
N GLU A 199 -12.45 8.86 -7.96
CA GLU A 199 -11.55 9.68 -8.76
C GLU A 199 -10.13 9.08 -8.86
N GLU A 200 -9.59 8.52 -7.77
CA GLU A 200 -8.31 7.82 -7.78
C GLU A 200 -8.34 6.54 -8.61
N ALA A 201 -9.40 5.74 -8.47
CA ALA A 201 -9.55 4.50 -9.21
C ALA A 201 -9.76 4.73 -10.73
N ASP A 202 -10.40 5.85 -11.10
CA ASP A 202 -10.56 6.27 -12.49
C ASP A 202 -9.29 6.91 -13.05
N GLY A 203 -8.55 7.65 -12.22
CA GLY A 203 -7.26 8.22 -12.57
C GLY A 203 -6.10 7.23 -12.62
N ALA A 204 -6.33 5.97 -12.22
CA ALA A 204 -5.31 4.93 -12.23
C ALA A 204 -4.84 4.61 -13.65
N LYS A 205 -3.52 4.50 -13.84
CA LYS A 205 -2.90 4.26 -15.15
C LYS A 205 -2.19 2.92 -15.15
N GLU A 206 -2.54 2.09 -16.13
CA GLU A 206 -1.76 0.90 -16.44
C GLU A 206 -0.46 1.30 -17.12
N ILE A 207 0.62 0.66 -16.75
CA ILE A 207 1.95 0.88 -17.31
C ILE A 207 2.55 -0.43 -17.80
N GLU A 208 3.46 -0.35 -18.77
CA GLU A 208 4.19 -1.49 -19.34
C GLU A 208 5.31 -2.03 -18.44
#